data_98c941f29cbc10f4dc5b772ebcdbb7b8
#
_entry.id   98c941f29cbc10f4dc5b772ebcdbb7b8
#
_cell.length_a   1.000
_cell.length_b   1.000
_cell.length_c   1.000
_cell.angle_alpha   90.00
_cell.angle_beta   90.00
_cell.angle_gamma   90.00
#
_symmetry.space_group_name_H-M   'P 1'
#
loop_
_entity.id
_entity.type
_entity.pdbx_description
1 polymer ?
#
loop_
_entity_poly.entity_id
_entity_poly.type
_entity_poly.pdbx_seq_one_letter_code
_entity_poly.pdbx_strand_id
1 'polypeptide(L)'
;LYTKYRILGKSHSILGPMKQDGQSVWVDLLVGDDTIRIFNNHLHSTAITVHDDKYLSEHQFLTDTAGGAKIKNIFRRFRDNSMLRAAQADTIARAIAATPGCKIVCGDFNDTPMSYAYRVMAQDLDDAFRASGKGYSYTFRGFMDVLRIDYVLYSEDLECLDYQVLYDV
;
A
#
# COMPACT_ATOMS: atom_id res chain seq x y z
N LEU A 1 -11.10 12.76 8.83
CA LEU A 1 -9.90 13.49 8.45
C LEU A 1 -9.63 14.57 9.49
N TYR A 2 -8.45 14.60 10.08
CA TYR A 2 -8.02 15.62 11.04
C TYR A 2 -6.73 16.26 10.52
N THR A 3 -6.67 17.58 10.46
CA THR A 3 -5.50 18.35 10.03
C THR A 3 -5.55 19.74 10.64
N LYS A 4 -4.38 20.35 10.89
CA LYS A 4 -4.24 21.76 11.27
C LYS A 4 -4.19 22.69 10.05
N TYR A 5 -4.02 22.15 8.85
CA TYR A 5 -3.93 22.93 7.62
C TYR A 5 -5.32 23.13 7.02
N ARG A 6 -5.48 24.21 6.26
CA ARG A 6 -6.72 24.50 5.53
C ARG A 6 -6.92 23.50 4.41
N ILE A 7 -8.09 22.87 4.38
CA ILE A 7 -8.50 21.96 3.30
C ILE A 7 -9.10 22.79 2.15
N LEU A 8 -8.53 22.66 0.95
CA LEU A 8 -9.00 23.32 -0.26
C LEU A 8 -9.96 22.41 -1.07
N GLY A 9 -9.73 21.11 -1.04
CA GLY A 9 -10.53 20.13 -1.74
C GLY A 9 -10.35 18.74 -1.15
N LYS A 10 -11.30 17.85 -1.39
CA LYS A 10 -11.20 16.43 -0.98
C LYS A 10 -12.15 15.56 -1.80
N SER A 11 -11.82 14.29 -1.92
CA SER A 11 -12.69 13.27 -2.48
C SER A 11 -12.43 11.91 -1.85
N HIS A 12 -13.39 11.01 -2.02
CA HIS A 12 -13.30 9.62 -1.59
C HIS A 12 -13.84 8.73 -2.71
N SER A 13 -13.13 7.67 -3.03
CA SER A 13 -13.51 6.70 -4.04
C SER A 13 -13.40 5.28 -3.49
N ILE A 14 -14.39 4.46 -3.78
CA ILE A 14 -14.35 3.01 -3.57
C ILE A 14 -13.77 2.40 -4.84
N LEU A 15 -12.78 1.52 -4.71
CA LEU A 15 -11.98 0.99 -5.82
C LEU A 15 -12.52 -0.35 -6.38
N GLY A 16 -13.78 -0.66 -6.12
CA GLY A 16 -14.43 -1.88 -6.58
C GLY A 16 -15.93 -1.85 -6.30
N PRO A 17 -16.66 -2.92 -6.61
CA PRO A 17 -18.12 -2.98 -6.46
C PRO A 17 -18.59 -3.01 -4.99
N MET A 18 -17.71 -3.34 -4.05
CA MET A 18 -18.01 -3.42 -2.62
C MET A 18 -17.09 -2.50 -1.80
N LYS A 19 -17.57 -2.02 -0.65
CA LYS A 19 -16.79 -1.13 0.24
C LYS A 19 -15.48 -1.75 0.74
N GLN A 20 -15.41 -3.06 0.85
CA GLN A 20 -14.21 -3.80 1.27
C GLN A 20 -13.18 -4.01 0.14
N ASP A 21 -13.50 -3.64 -1.09
CA ASP A 21 -12.62 -3.89 -2.23
C ASP A 21 -11.44 -2.95 -2.33
N GLY A 22 -11.34 -1.99 -1.45
CA GLY A 22 -10.30 -0.97 -1.40
C GLY A 22 -10.86 0.43 -1.52
N GLN A 23 -10.09 1.40 -1.05
CA GLN A 23 -10.52 2.80 -0.98
C GLN A 23 -9.35 3.72 -1.33
N SER A 24 -9.67 4.84 -1.96
CA SER A 24 -8.75 5.94 -2.17
C SER A 24 -9.41 7.24 -1.71
N VAL A 25 -8.70 8.00 -0.90
CA VAL A 25 -9.09 9.34 -0.45
C VAL A 25 -8.00 10.29 -0.88
N TRP A 26 -8.36 11.46 -1.39
CA TRP A 26 -7.39 12.53 -1.53
C TRP A 26 -7.88 13.82 -0.86
N VAL A 27 -6.93 14.65 -0.49
CA VAL A 27 -7.16 15.96 0.10
C VAL A 27 -6.11 16.95 -0.40
N ASP A 28 -6.55 18.16 -0.73
CA ASP A 28 -5.68 19.30 -1.01
C ASP A 28 -5.55 20.14 0.24
N LEU A 29 -4.32 20.32 0.69
CA LEU A 29 -3.97 21.11 1.87
C LEU A 29 -3.19 22.35 1.46
N LEU A 30 -3.55 23.50 2.03
CA LEU A 30 -2.75 24.71 1.96
C LEU A 30 -1.69 24.68 3.06
N VAL A 31 -0.40 24.63 2.66
CA VAL A 31 0.75 24.61 3.56
C VAL A 31 1.65 25.80 3.21
N GLY A 32 1.60 26.87 4.01
CA GLY A 32 2.15 28.15 3.61
C GLY A 32 1.38 28.72 2.42
N ASP A 33 2.07 28.99 1.32
CA ASP A 33 1.48 29.46 0.06
C ASP A 33 1.31 28.31 -0.97
N ASP A 34 1.75 27.09 -0.61
CA ASP A 34 1.73 25.93 -1.51
C ASP A 34 0.52 25.03 -1.27
N THR A 35 0.07 24.41 -2.34
CA THR A 35 -0.95 23.35 -2.27
C THR A 35 -0.29 22.00 -2.40
N ILE A 36 -0.52 21.12 -1.40
CA ILE A 36 -0.04 19.75 -1.39
C ILE A 36 -1.24 18.81 -1.48
N ARG A 37 -1.28 17.95 -2.51
CA ARG A 37 -2.28 16.86 -2.58
C ARG A 37 -1.77 15.62 -1.88
N ILE A 38 -2.54 15.13 -0.94
CA ILE A 38 -2.27 13.88 -0.23
C ILE A 38 -3.28 12.83 -0.69
N PHE A 39 -2.79 11.71 -1.24
CA PHE A 39 -3.56 10.51 -1.48
C PHE A 39 -3.34 9.54 -0.34
N ASN A 40 -4.41 9.01 0.22
CA ASN A 40 -4.36 7.90 1.19
C ASN A 40 -5.16 6.73 0.62
N ASN A 41 -4.46 5.62 0.39
CA ASN A 41 -4.97 4.48 -0.34
C ASN A 41 -4.95 3.23 0.54
N HIS A 42 -6.00 2.43 0.44
CA HIS A 42 -6.04 1.10 1.00
C HIS A 42 -6.49 0.16 -0.13
N LEU A 43 -5.55 -0.58 -0.69
CA LEU A 43 -5.82 -1.51 -1.79
C LEU A 43 -6.44 -2.81 -1.26
N HIS A 44 -6.97 -3.60 -2.16
CA HIS A 44 -7.60 -4.88 -1.84
C HIS A 44 -6.64 -5.81 -1.10
N SER A 45 -7.10 -6.39 0.03
CA SER A 45 -6.28 -7.27 0.87
C SER A 45 -5.84 -8.53 0.12
N THR A 46 -4.67 -9.05 0.49
CA THR A 46 -4.18 -10.36 0.01
C THR A 46 -5.07 -11.52 0.46
N ALA A 47 -5.91 -11.30 1.49
CA ALA A 47 -6.76 -12.31 2.11
C ALA A 47 -5.98 -13.58 2.56
N ILE A 48 -4.72 -13.40 2.96
CA ILE A 48 -3.96 -14.43 3.68
C ILE A 48 -4.47 -14.42 5.11
N THR A 49 -5.00 -15.54 5.56
CA THR A 49 -5.50 -15.68 6.94
C THR A 49 -4.36 -16.06 7.89
N VAL A 50 -4.56 -15.85 9.19
CA VAL A 50 -3.61 -16.31 10.22
C VAL A 50 -3.36 -17.83 10.12
N HIS A 51 -4.38 -18.60 9.70
CA HIS A 51 -4.23 -20.03 9.43
C HIS A 51 -3.36 -20.34 8.22
N ASP A 52 -3.45 -19.54 7.17
CA ASP A 52 -2.60 -19.70 5.98
C ASP A 52 -1.15 -19.38 6.32
N ASP A 53 -0.94 -18.29 7.06
CA ASP A 53 0.37 -17.87 7.52
C ASP A 53 1.04 -18.94 8.39
N LYS A 54 0.33 -19.44 9.39
CA LYS A 54 0.80 -20.53 10.23
C LYS A 54 1.10 -21.80 9.43
N TYR A 55 0.22 -22.15 8.50
CA TYR A 55 0.38 -23.33 7.65
C TYR A 55 1.64 -23.25 6.77
N LEU A 56 1.96 -22.08 6.25
CA LEU A 56 3.14 -21.84 5.42
C LEU A 56 4.42 -21.73 6.28
N SER A 57 4.39 -20.96 7.35
CA SER A 57 5.56 -20.71 8.22
C SER A 57 6.01 -21.94 9.00
N GLU A 58 5.08 -22.77 9.46
CA GLU A 58 5.38 -24.03 10.17
C GLU A 58 5.63 -25.21 9.22
N HIS A 59 5.68 -24.99 7.91
CA HIS A 59 5.91 -26.03 6.89
C HIS A 59 4.93 -27.23 6.97
N GLN A 60 3.72 -27.00 7.49
CA GLN A 60 2.69 -28.05 7.67
C GLN A 60 2.34 -28.74 6.34
N PHE A 61 2.54 -28.04 5.21
CA PHE A 61 2.30 -28.60 3.87
C PHE A 61 3.22 -29.78 3.51
N LEU A 62 4.34 -29.96 4.22
CA LEU A 62 5.25 -31.08 3.98
C LEU A 62 4.72 -32.40 4.57
N THR A 63 3.85 -32.32 5.57
CA THR A 63 3.29 -33.49 6.27
C THR A 63 1.80 -33.71 6.00
N ASP A 64 1.11 -32.72 5.42
CA ASP A 64 -0.31 -32.77 5.13
C ASP A 64 -0.56 -33.54 3.81
N THR A 65 -1.29 -34.64 3.87
CA THR A 65 -1.67 -35.44 2.68
C THR A 65 -2.53 -34.63 1.67
N ALA A 66 -3.26 -33.62 2.13
CA ALA A 66 -4.03 -32.69 1.31
C ALA A 66 -3.25 -31.39 1.00
N GLY A 67 -1.99 -31.30 1.42
CA GLY A 67 -1.18 -30.09 1.38
C GLY A 67 -1.08 -29.43 0.01
N GLY A 68 -0.96 -30.24 -1.05
CA GLY A 68 -0.89 -29.73 -2.41
C GLY A 68 -2.14 -28.97 -2.87
N ALA A 69 -3.34 -29.42 -2.49
CA ALA A 69 -4.59 -28.74 -2.83
C ALA A 69 -4.75 -27.43 -2.03
N LYS A 70 -4.36 -27.43 -0.75
CA LYS A 70 -4.44 -26.26 0.12
C LYS A 70 -3.46 -25.16 -0.34
N ILE A 71 -2.22 -25.52 -0.63
CA ILE A 71 -1.22 -24.60 -1.20
C ILE A 71 -1.73 -24.00 -2.51
N LYS A 72 -2.22 -24.83 -3.43
CA LYS A 72 -2.77 -24.37 -4.71
C LYS A 72 -3.90 -23.37 -4.52
N ASN A 73 -4.75 -23.58 -3.52
CA ASN A 73 -5.83 -22.65 -3.17
C ASN A 73 -5.31 -21.31 -2.63
N ILE A 74 -4.29 -21.34 -1.74
CA ILE A 74 -3.63 -20.14 -1.22
C ILE A 74 -3.03 -19.32 -2.38
N PHE A 75 -2.26 -19.96 -3.27
CA PHE A 75 -1.66 -19.28 -4.42
C PHE A 75 -2.69 -18.73 -5.41
N ARG A 76 -3.80 -19.44 -5.62
CA ARG A 76 -4.89 -18.94 -6.46
C ARG A 76 -5.49 -17.67 -5.88
N ARG A 77 -5.82 -17.63 -4.58
CA ARG A 77 -6.33 -16.43 -3.91
C ARG A 77 -5.33 -15.27 -3.98
N PHE A 78 -4.06 -15.56 -3.75
CA PHE A 78 -2.99 -14.56 -3.86
C PHE A 78 -2.95 -13.95 -5.26
N ARG A 79 -2.94 -14.78 -6.30
CA ARG A 79 -2.96 -14.33 -7.70
C ARG A 79 -4.20 -13.48 -8.00
N ASP A 80 -5.38 -13.95 -7.64
CA ASP A 80 -6.64 -13.30 -7.96
C ASP A 80 -6.73 -11.93 -7.27
N ASN A 81 -6.32 -11.84 -6.01
CA ASN A 81 -6.25 -10.58 -5.27
C ASN A 81 -5.17 -9.63 -5.81
N SER A 82 -4.04 -10.16 -6.28
CA SER A 82 -3.00 -9.32 -6.95
C SER A 82 -3.52 -8.71 -8.25
N MET A 83 -4.35 -9.42 -9.01
CA MET A 83 -4.97 -8.86 -10.23
C MET A 83 -5.95 -7.73 -9.88
N LEU A 84 -6.73 -7.87 -8.81
CA LEU A 84 -7.62 -6.80 -8.33
C LEU A 84 -6.81 -5.57 -7.91
N ARG A 85 -5.74 -5.75 -7.14
CA ARG A 85 -4.84 -4.65 -6.74
C ARG A 85 -4.19 -3.97 -7.94
N ALA A 86 -3.78 -4.73 -8.96
CA ALA A 86 -3.21 -4.16 -10.18
C ALA A 86 -4.18 -3.19 -10.86
N ALA A 87 -5.45 -3.59 -11.04
CA ALA A 87 -6.48 -2.73 -11.61
C ALA A 87 -6.77 -1.48 -10.76
N GLN A 88 -6.76 -1.62 -9.44
CA GLN A 88 -6.91 -0.50 -8.51
C GLN A 88 -5.72 0.45 -8.59
N ALA A 89 -4.49 -0.09 -8.60
CA ALA A 89 -3.25 0.67 -8.72
C ALA A 89 -3.20 1.47 -10.04
N ASP A 90 -3.59 0.87 -11.16
CA ASP A 90 -3.70 1.58 -12.45
C ASP A 90 -4.66 2.78 -12.41
N THR A 91 -5.76 2.62 -11.67
CA THR A 91 -6.75 3.70 -11.53
C THR A 91 -6.19 4.84 -10.69
N ILE A 92 -5.52 4.53 -9.58
CA ILE A 92 -4.90 5.51 -8.70
C ILE A 92 -3.70 6.16 -9.38
N ALA A 93 -2.84 5.40 -10.06
CA ALA A 93 -1.68 5.91 -10.77
C ALA A 93 -2.06 6.94 -11.84
N ARG A 94 -3.16 6.71 -12.58
CA ARG A 94 -3.70 7.72 -13.52
C ARG A 94 -4.12 9.00 -12.81
N ALA A 95 -4.75 8.90 -11.63
CA ALA A 95 -5.14 10.06 -10.84
C ALA A 95 -3.92 10.82 -10.29
N ILE A 96 -2.88 10.09 -9.84
CA ILE A 96 -1.61 10.67 -9.41
C ILE A 96 -0.93 11.41 -10.56
N ALA A 97 -0.80 10.78 -11.72
CA ALA A 97 -0.17 11.35 -12.90
C ALA A 97 -0.92 12.60 -13.43
N ALA A 98 -2.25 12.61 -13.34
CA ALA A 98 -3.08 13.75 -13.71
C ALA A 98 -3.05 14.91 -12.69
N THR A 99 -2.43 14.72 -11.53
CA THR A 99 -2.34 15.73 -10.47
C THR A 99 -1.07 16.56 -10.65
N PRO A 100 -1.17 17.88 -10.92
CA PRO A 100 0.01 18.74 -11.01
C PRO A 100 0.55 19.10 -9.63
N GLY A 101 1.82 19.52 -9.56
CA GLY A 101 2.48 20.06 -8.37
C GLY A 101 2.75 19.03 -7.28
N CYS A 102 2.98 19.55 -6.08
CA CYS A 102 3.40 18.76 -4.93
C CYS A 102 2.37 17.72 -4.50
N LYS A 103 2.79 16.48 -4.36
CA LYS A 103 1.92 15.38 -3.94
C LYS A 103 2.61 14.38 -3.03
N ILE A 104 1.83 13.81 -2.11
CA ILE A 104 2.19 12.69 -1.26
C ILE A 104 1.18 11.57 -1.50
N VAL A 105 1.67 10.35 -1.69
CA VAL A 105 0.86 9.15 -1.87
C VAL A 105 1.20 8.17 -0.76
N CYS A 106 0.27 7.90 0.12
CA CYS A 106 0.50 7.01 1.25
C CYS A 106 -0.61 5.96 1.39
N GLY A 107 -0.37 4.99 2.27
CA GLY A 107 -1.35 4.00 2.68
C GLY A 107 -0.89 2.57 2.56
N ASP A 108 -1.84 1.66 2.85
CA ASP A 108 -1.65 0.23 2.74
C ASP A 108 -1.91 -0.23 1.30
N PHE A 109 -0.84 -0.60 0.60
CA PHE A 109 -0.96 -1.12 -0.77
C PHE A 109 -1.24 -2.62 -0.79
N ASN A 110 -1.20 -3.28 0.38
CA ASN A 110 -1.39 -4.73 0.53
C ASN A 110 -0.48 -5.57 -0.38
N ASP A 111 0.65 -5.00 -0.79
CA ASP A 111 1.59 -5.64 -1.71
C ASP A 111 3.03 -5.17 -1.45
N THR A 112 4.01 -5.94 -1.90
CA THR A 112 5.43 -5.70 -1.63
C THR A 112 6.05 -4.69 -2.61
N PRO A 113 7.27 -4.14 -2.33
CA PRO A 113 7.97 -3.22 -3.24
C PRO A 113 8.34 -3.84 -4.60
N MET A 114 8.24 -5.16 -4.75
CA MET A 114 8.51 -5.86 -6.00
C MET A 114 7.25 -6.01 -6.87
N SER A 115 6.09 -5.66 -6.35
CA SER A 115 4.80 -5.86 -7.02
C SER A 115 4.58 -4.89 -8.18
N TYR A 116 3.63 -5.26 -9.05
CA TYR A 116 3.13 -4.38 -10.09
C TYR A 116 2.47 -3.13 -9.50
N ALA A 117 1.63 -3.31 -8.47
CA ALA A 117 0.90 -2.22 -7.83
C ALA A 117 1.85 -1.14 -7.30
N TYR A 118 2.89 -1.53 -6.55
CA TYR A 118 3.90 -0.60 -6.07
C TYR A 118 4.59 0.15 -7.24
N ARG A 119 5.04 -0.57 -8.27
CA ARG A 119 5.80 0.03 -9.37
C ARG A 119 5.00 1.09 -10.13
N VAL A 120 3.72 0.86 -10.42
CA VAL A 120 2.91 1.83 -11.15
C VAL A 120 2.52 3.02 -10.30
N MET A 121 2.27 2.82 -9.01
CA MET A 121 1.94 3.91 -8.10
C MET A 121 3.16 4.75 -7.69
N ALA A 122 4.36 4.16 -7.69
CA ALA A 122 5.62 4.84 -7.39
C ALA A 122 6.27 5.46 -8.64
N GLN A 123 5.65 5.36 -9.80
CA GLN A 123 6.18 5.97 -11.02
C GLN A 123 6.27 7.49 -10.83
N ASP A 124 7.44 8.07 -11.13
CA ASP A 124 7.74 9.49 -10.98
C ASP A 124 7.59 10.03 -9.54
N LEU A 125 7.70 9.15 -8.54
CA LEU A 125 7.69 9.49 -7.11
C LEU A 125 8.87 8.85 -6.38
N ASP A 126 9.37 9.54 -5.36
CA ASP A 126 10.36 9.00 -4.44
C ASP A 126 9.68 8.25 -3.28
N ASP A 127 10.33 7.18 -2.82
CA ASP A 127 9.88 6.39 -1.66
C ASP A 127 10.60 6.90 -0.40
N ALA A 128 9.85 7.39 0.57
CA ALA A 128 10.40 7.99 1.78
C ALA A 128 11.30 7.04 2.59
N PHE A 129 10.95 5.75 2.66
CA PHE A 129 11.82 4.77 3.30
C PHE A 129 13.13 4.57 2.53
N ARG A 130 13.09 4.56 1.22
CA ARG A 130 14.31 4.41 0.40
C ARG A 130 15.21 5.64 0.47
N ALA A 131 14.61 6.83 0.64
CA ALA A 131 15.35 8.09 0.74
C ALA A 131 16.01 8.27 2.11
N SER A 132 15.30 8.00 3.21
CA SER A 132 15.74 8.40 4.56
C SER A 132 15.53 7.31 5.62
N GLY A 133 14.95 6.16 5.27
CA GLY A 133 14.72 5.07 6.20
C GLY A 133 15.99 4.30 6.55
N LYS A 134 16.02 3.69 7.73
CA LYS A 134 17.13 2.87 8.23
C LYS A 134 16.64 1.48 8.63
N GLY A 135 17.49 0.48 8.37
CA GLY A 135 17.20 -0.90 8.76
C GLY A 135 16.12 -1.56 7.91
N TYR A 136 15.28 -2.33 8.55
CA TYR A 136 14.16 -3.03 7.90
C TYR A 136 12.86 -2.26 8.12
N SER A 137 12.02 -2.18 7.07
CA SER A 137 10.72 -1.52 7.13
C SER A 137 9.62 -2.55 6.93
N TYR A 138 9.45 -3.48 7.88
CA TYR A 138 8.28 -4.34 7.86
C TYR A 138 7.11 -3.60 8.54
N THR A 139 5.98 -3.55 7.84
CA THR A 139 4.76 -2.91 8.33
C THR A 139 3.62 -3.91 8.50
N PHE A 140 3.78 -5.11 7.96
CA PHE A 140 2.83 -6.21 8.11
C PHE A 140 3.30 -7.19 9.19
N ARG A 141 2.47 -7.38 10.23
CA ARG A 141 2.68 -8.38 11.29
C ARG A 141 2.13 -9.73 10.83
N GLY A 142 2.96 -10.50 10.18
CA GLY A 142 2.67 -11.82 9.63
C GLY A 142 3.71 -12.17 8.58
N PHE A 143 3.74 -13.41 8.13
CA PHE A 143 4.71 -13.92 7.18
C PHE A 143 6.15 -13.63 7.61
N MET A 144 6.48 -14.00 8.86
CA MET A 144 7.79 -13.82 9.51
C MET A 144 8.20 -12.33 9.71
N ASP A 145 7.25 -11.40 9.75
CA ASP A 145 7.45 -9.97 9.99
C ASP A 145 8.51 -9.33 9.06
N VAL A 146 8.48 -9.70 7.78
CA VAL A 146 9.48 -9.20 6.79
C VAL A 146 8.86 -8.40 5.66
N LEU A 147 7.52 -8.23 5.64
CA LEU A 147 6.85 -7.58 4.53
C LEU A 147 6.59 -6.10 4.83
N ARG A 148 6.98 -5.25 3.89
CA ARG A 148 6.56 -3.86 3.81
C ARG A 148 5.41 -3.77 2.81
N ILE A 149 4.24 -3.34 3.27
CA ILE A 149 3.03 -3.17 2.46
C ILE A 149 2.45 -1.77 2.57
N ASP A 150 2.94 -0.98 3.52
CA ASP A 150 2.59 0.42 3.71
C ASP A 150 3.69 1.32 3.17
N TYR A 151 3.30 2.39 2.52
CA TYR A 151 4.21 3.29 1.82
C TYR A 151 3.88 4.75 2.06
N VAL A 152 4.92 5.57 1.95
CA VAL A 152 4.85 7.02 1.79
C VAL A 152 5.72 7.36 0.59
N LEU A 153 5.08 7.80 -0.49
CA LEU A 153 5.70 8.24 -1.74
C LEU A 153 5.47 9.74 -1.88
N TYR A 154 6.39 10.47 -2.52
CA TYR A 154 6.29 11.91 -2.67
C TYR A 154 6.90 12.38 -3.99
N SER A 155 6.44 13.54 -4.49
CA SER A 155 6.96 14.16 -5.71
C SER A 155 8.31 14.84 -5.48
N GLU A 156 9.07 15.03 -6.56
CA GLU A 156 10.41 15.64 -6.56
C GLU A 156 10.51 17.03 -5.93
N ASP A 157 9.37 17.75 -5.84
CA ASP A 157 9.28 19.04 -5.16
C ASP A 157 9.39 18.97 -3.64
N LEU A 158 9.41 17.77 -3.08
CA LEU A 158 9.48 17.50 -1.64
C LEU A 158 10.77 16.73 -1.30
N GLU A 159 11.20 16.85 -0.06
CA GLU A 159 12.35 16.10 0.48
C GLU A 159 11.93 15.34 1.74
N CYS A 160 12.28 14.07 1.83
CA CYS A 160 12.11 13.29 3.05
C CYS A 160 13.33 13.44 3.94
N LEU A 161 13.20 14.19 5.04
CA LEU A 161 14.28 14.45 5.97
C LEU A 161 14.56 13.29 6.92
N ASP A 162 13.52 12.57 7.34
CA ASP A 162 13.62 11.40 8.21
C ASP A 162 12.42 10.48 8.00
N TYR A 163 12.63 9.17 8.19
CA TYR A 163 11.59 8.15 8.11
C TYR A 163 11.78 7.10 9.20
N GLN A 164 10.74 6.86 9.97
CA GLN A 164 10.74 5.85 11.02
C GLN A 164 9.48 5.00 10.97
N VAL A 165 9.63 3.70 11.19
CA VAL A 165 8.50 2.79 11.43
C VAL A 165 8.31 2.64 12.93
N LEU A 166 7.12 2.97 13.41
CA LEU A 166 6.77 2.85 14.82
C LEU A 166 6.23 1.44 15.07
N TYR A 167 6.98 0.61 15.78
CA TYR A 167 6.62 -0.79 16.07
C TYR A 167 5.80 -0.96 17.35
N ASP A 168 5.82 0.03 18.24
CA ASP A 168 5.28 -0.04 19.61
C ASP A 168 4.00 0.77 19.80
N VAL A 169 3.21 0.94 18.73
CA VAL A 169 1.94 1.70 18.78
C VAL A 169 0.74 0.77 18.78
#